data_c1b988e4982285ec380d90ebfb24e199
#
_entry.id   c1b988e4982285ec380d90ebfb24e199
#
_cell.length_a   1.000
_cell.length_b   1.000
_cell.length_c   1.000
_cell.angle_alpha   90.00
_cell.angle_beta   90.00
_cell.angle_gamma   90.00
#
_symmetry.space_group_name_H-M   'P 1'
#
loop_
_entity.id
_entity.type
_entity.pdbx_description
1 polymer ?
#
loop_
_entity_poly.entity_id
_entity_poly.type
_entity_poly.pdbx_seq_one_letter_code
_entity_poly.pdbx_strand_id
1 'polypeptide(L)'
;SSPDEPQASLVPAEPAARVFRRSHLAWGVAAAAFIELIGAAGFRAAPGALMLPLNEEFGWSISVMSLAVSINLVLYGLIAPFAAALMDRWGVRRIAASALLLVAAGSGLTIFATESWQLLLTWGVLIGAGTGAMALVFAATIAQRWFVKRRGLVMGILTAGSATGQLVFLPIVAHFAETAGWREASLVVSLAALAVVPIIIFVMRDSPEQVGQRPHGAPESWQPTPRSTVGAARNALGALKEASKSKAFWALAAAFAICGATTNGLIGVHFIPSAHDHGMATTTAAGLLAVVGIFDVVGTIASGYLTDRFDPRILLGVYYGFRGVGLLLLPWLLADSVHPSMVVFIVVYGLDWVATVPPTVALCRTYFGDRGTIVFGWVFAAHQVGAGIAAFAAGWVRDELGSYSYAWFGGAALCAIAVVLSLALRPHAAPAAEPALVPGPTDPAQPEPEPAR
;
A
#
# COMPACT_ATOMS: atom_id res chain seq x y z
N SER A 1 64.63 -43.59 12.74
CA SER A 1 63.93 -42.88 11.65
C SER A 1 62.60 -43.62 11.37
N SER A 2 61.55 -43.15 11.94
CA SER A 2 60.18 -43.60 11.66
C SER A 2 59.57 -42.70 10.57
N PRO A 3 58.78 -43.26 9.62
CA PRO A 3 58.14 -42.46 8.61
C PRO A 3 56.90 -41.79 9.18
N ASP A 4 56.71 -40.53 8.77
CA ASP A 4 55.56 -39.68 9.06
C ASP A 4 54.26 -40.32 8.56
N GLU A 5 53.30 -40.55 9.47
CA GLU A 5 51.90 -40.78 9.14
C GLU A 5 51.24 -39.46 8.68
N PRO A 6 50.57 -39.43 7.53
CA PRO A 6 49.84 -38.24 7.14
C PRO A 6 48.61 -38.06 8.03
N GLN A 7 48.57 -36.95 8.78
CA GLN A 7 47.35 -36.49 9.48
C GLN A 7 46.22 -36.30 8.48
N ALA A 8 45.25 -37.20 8.51
CA ALA A 8 44.00 -37.03 7.78
C ALA A 8 43.31 -35.75 8.35
N SER A 9 43.28 -34.69 7.52
CA SER A 9 42.48 -33.49 7.81
C SER A 9 41.04 -33.90 7.90
N LEU A 10 40.47 -33.88 9.12
CA LEU A 10 39.04 -33.99 9.35
C LEU A 10 38.37 -32.77 8.71
N VAL A 11 37.95 -32.93 7.44
CA VAL A 11 36.99 -32.01 6.82
C VAL A 11 35.70 -32.12 7.64
N PRO A 12 35.20 -31.03 8.23
CA PRO A 12 33.93 -31.09 8.94
C PRO A 12 32.84 -31.60 7.99
N ALA A 13 32.16 -32.65 8.34
CA ALA A 13 31.07 -33.19 7.57
C ALA A 13 30.06 -32.05 7.33
N GLU A 14 29.79 -31.73 6.06
CA GLU A 14 28.71 -30.81 5.71
C GLU A 14 27.44 -31.21 6.44
N PRO A 15 26.76 -30.30 7.14
CA PRO A 15 25.51 -30.63 7.82
C PRO A 15 24.52 -31.19 6.80
N ALA A 16 24.02 -32.40 7.06
CA ALA A 16 23.08 -33.08 6.20
C ALA A 16 21.93 -32.13 5.78
N ALA A 17 21.73 -31.96 4.49
CA ALA A 17 20.70 -31.10 3.95
C ALA A 17 19.35 -31.43 4.59
N ARG A 18 18.72 -30.47 5.25
CA ARG A 18 17.40 -30.66 5.86
C ARG A 18 16.35 -30.88 4.77
N VAL A 19 15.57 -31.94 4.89
CA VAL A 19 14.46 -32.22 3.98
C VAL A 19 13.20 -31.50 4.49
N PHE A 20 12.69 -30.57 3.69
CA PHE A 20 11.46 -29.82 3.98
C PHE A 20 10.26 -30.45 3.27
N ARG A 21 9.16 -30.59 3.99
CA ARG A 21 7.90 -31.13 3.44
C ARG A 21 7.24 -30.14 2.46
N ARG A 22 6.42 -30.65 1.55
CA ARG A 22 5.60 -29.80 0.67
C ARG A 22 4.67 -28.90 1.50
N SER A 23 4.55 -27.64 1.13
CA SER A 23 3.67 -26.71 1.85
C SER A 23 2.19 -27.06 1.65
N HIS A 24 1.48 -27.19 2.76
CA HIS A 24 0.01 -27.23 2.80
C HIS A 24 -0.58 -26.01 3.53
N LEU A 25 0.25 -25.25 4.25
CA LEU A 25 -0.17 -24.07 5.01
C LEU A 25 -0.09 -22.76 4.21
N ALA A 26 0.62 -22.70 3.08
CA ALA A 26 0.86 -21.45 2.34
C ALA A 26 -0.43 -20.69 2.01
N TRP A 27 -1.44 -21.38 1.48
CA TRP A 27 -2.72 -20.76 1.15
C TRP A 27 -3.55 -20.40 2.38
N GLY A 28 -3.44 -21.18 3.47
CA GLY A 28 -4.04 -20.83 4.75
C GLY A 28 -3.45 -19.55 5.33
N VAL A 29 -2.12 -19.39 5.28
CA VAL A 29 -1.42 -18.17 5.70
C VAL A 29 -1.81 -17.00 4.82
N ALA A 30 -1.89 -17.18 3.49
CA ALA A 30 -2.34 -16.13 2.58
C ALA A 30 -3.80 -15.71 2.84
N ALA A 31 -4.69 -16.67 3.12
CA ALA A 31 -6.07 -16.37 3.50
C ALA A 31 -6.17 -15.61 4.81
N ALA A 32 -5.40 -16.00 5.83
CA ALA A 32 -5.33 -15.26 7.08
C ALA A 32 -4.81 -13.82 6.87
N ALA A 33 -3.78 -13.64 6.06
CA ALA A 33 -3.26 -12.32 5.70
C ALA A 33 -4.30 -11.47 4.96
N PHE A 34 -5.08 -12.07 4.05
CA PHE A 34 -6.17 -11.38 3.35
C PHE A 34 -7.25 -10.90 4.31
N ILE A 35 -7.68 -11.76 5.24
CA ILE A 35 -8.66 -11.42 6.27
C ILE A 35 -8.13 -10.31 7.18
N GLU A 36 -6.85 -10.35 7.54
CA GLU A 36 -6.20 -9.31 8.33
C GLU A 36 -6.23 -7.95 7.63
N LEU A 37 -5.89 -7.92 6.35
CA LEU A 37 -5.92 -6.69 5.56
C LEU A 37 -7.33 -6.11 5.44
N ILE A 38 -8.35 -6.96 5.34
CA ILE A 38 -9.75 -6.53 5.42
C ILE A 38 -10.07 -5.93 6.79
N GLY A 39 -9.73 -6.63 7.87
CA GLY A 39 -10.01 -6.18 9.25
C GLY A 39 -9.32 -4.86 9.61
N ALA A 40 -8.10 -4.66 9.12
CA ALA A 40 -7.35 -3.42 9.31
C ALA A 40 -7.87 -2.24 8.48
N ALA A 41 -8.53 -2.52 7.36
CA ALA A 41 -9.03 -1.48 6.46
C ALA A 41 -10.26 -0.74 6.98
N GLY A 42 -10.92 -1.28 8.01
CA GLY A 42 -12.16 -0.68 8.56
C GLY A 42 -11.98 0.77 9.01
N PHE A 43 -10.85 1.10 9.59
CA PHE A 43 -10.59 2.47 10.04
C PHE A 43 -10.46 3.47 8.87
N ARG A 44 -9.97 3.06 7.71
CA ARG A 44 -9.85 3.96 6.55
C ARG A 44 -11.19 4.54 6.09
N ALA A 45 -12.26 3.81 6.35
CA ALA A 45 -13.62 4.25 6.08
C ALA A 45 -14.17 5.21 7.16
N ALA A 46 -13.65 5.13 8.39
CA ALA A 46 -14.26 5.76 9.55
C ALA A 46 -14.15 7.28 9.59
N PRO A 47 -12.98 7.94 9.36
CA PRO A 47 -12.84 9.36 9.61
C PRO A 47 -13.82 10.22 8.84
N GLY A 48 -14.03 9.96 7.55
CA GLY A 48 -14.96 10.71 6.73
C GLY A 48 -16.41 10.63 7.23
N ALA A 49 -16.82 9.50 7.76
CA ALA A 49 -18.16 9.30 8.28
C ALA A 49 -18.33 9.81 9.72
N LEU A 50 -17.25 9.87 10.51
CA LEU A 50 -17.32 10.21 11.94
C LEU A 50 -17.06 11.69 12.23
N MET A 51 -16.43 12.44 11.33
CA MET A 51 -16.08 13.85 11.57
C MET A 51 -17.28 14.72 11.85
N LEU A 52 -18.36 14.59 11.10
CA LEU A 52 -19.57 15.41 11.28
C LEU A 52 -20.27 15.10 12.59
N PRO A 53 -20.58 13.84 12.95
CA PRO A 53 -21.16 13.52 14.25
C PRO A 53 -20.33 14.01 15.45
N LEU A 54 -19.00 13.93 15.36
CA LEU A 54 -18.11 14.44 16.41
C LEU A 54 -18.11 15.96 16.49
N ASN A 55 -18.14 16.65 15.34
CA ASN A 55 -18.28 18.10 15.31
C ASN A 55 -19.63 18.56 15.91
N GLU A 56 -20.72 17.87 15.60
CA GLU A 56 -22.06 18.18 16.13
C GLU A 56 -22.14 17.97 17.63
N GLU A 57 -21.59 16.87 18.16
CA GLU A 57 -21.68 16.52 19.59
C GLU A 57 -20.74 17.37 20.46
N PHE A 58 -19.50 17.57 20.03
CA PHE A 58 -18.45 18.18 20.85
C PHE A 58 -18.04 19.58 20.38
N GLY A 59 -18.44 20.00 19.18
CA GLY A 59 -17.97 21.24 18.58
C GLY A 59 -16.50 21.21 18.16
N TRP A 60 -15.90 20.01 18.03
CA TRP A 60 -14.51 19.89 17.59
C TRP A 60 -14.38 20.32 16.13
N SER A 61 -13.34 21.10 15.85
CA SER A 61 -13.08 21.57 14.49
C SER A 61 -12.72 20.42 13.53
N ILE A 62 -13.09 20.58 12.26
CA ILE A 62 -12.71 19.63 11.21
C ILE A 62 -11.18 19.58 11.07
N SER A 63 -10.49 20.71 11.26
CA SER A 63 -9.02 20.76 11.18
C SER A 63 -8.33 19.90 12.25
N VAL A 64 -8.81 19.87 13.49
CA VAL A 64 -8.23 19.03 14.56
C VAL A 64 -8.45 17.55 14.28
N MET A 65 -9.65 17.18 13.85
CA MET A 65 -9.93 15.79 13.46
C MET A 65 -9.12 15.38 12.23
N SER A 66 -8.97 16.28 11.26
CA SER A 66 -8.13 16.07 10.09
C SER A 66 -6.65 15.95 10.44
N LEU A 67 -6.17 16.65 11.49
CA LEU A 67 -4.82 16.49 12.01
C LEU A 67 -4.58 15.07 12.54
N ALA A 68 -5.56 14.50 13.23
CA ALA A 68 -5.49 13.09 13.68
C ALA A 68 -5.31 12.14 12.49
N VAL A 69 -6.11 12.32 11.44
CA VAL A 69 -5.99 11.54 10.19
C VAL A 69 -4.64 11.80 9.51
N SER A 70 -4.17 13.03 9.50
CA SER A 70 -2.86 13.42 8.96
C SER A 70 -1.72 12.66 9.64
N ILE A 71 -1.71 12.61 10.97
CA ILE A 71 -0.73 11.85 11.76
C ILE A 71 -0.80 10.36 11.38
N ASN A 72 -2.01 9.81 11.26
CA ASN A 72 -2.22 8.43 10.85
C ASN A 72 -1.58 8.14 9.48
N LEU A 73 -1.86 8.96 8.47
CA LEU A 73 -1.36 8.78 7.12
C LEU A 73 0.17 8.90 7.05
N VAL A 74 0.75 9.86 7.76
CA VAL A 74 2.20 10.04 7.84
C VAL A 74 2.87 8.83 8.50
N LEU A 75 2.35 8.35 9.63
CA LEU A 75 2.88 7.15 10.29
C LEU A 75 2.71 5.91 9.43
N TYR A 76 1.58 5.76 8.75
CA TYR A 76 1.37 4.67 7.79
C TYR A 76 2.48 4.63 6.72
N GLY A 77 2.84 5.78 6.17
CA GLY A 77 3.91 5.88 5.18
C GLY A 77 5.31 5.65 5.75
N LEU A 78 5.63 6.27 6.88
CA LEU A 78 6.97 6.24 7.46
C LEU A 78 7.31 4.90 8.12
N ILE A 79 6.33 4.19 8.67
CA ILE A 79 6.54 2.86 9.27
C ILE A 79 6.73 1.79 8.20
N ALA A 80 6.06 1.90 7.06
CA ALA A 80 6.09 0.89 6.01
C ALA A 80 7.52 0.45 5.58
N PRO A 81 8.49 1.34 5.32
CA PRO A 81 9.86 0.93 4.98
C PRO A 81 10.56 0.11 6.07
N PHE A 82 10.18 0.28 7.33
CA PHE A 82 10.75 -0.42 8.48
C PHE A 82 9.96 -1.66 8.91
N ALA A 83 8.74 -1.83 8.43
CA ALA A 83 7.87 -2.93 8.82
C ALA A 83 8.49 -4.30 8.53
N ALA A 84 9.20 -4.45 7.42
CA ALA A 84 9.93 -5.68 7.10
C ALA A 84 10.99 -6.00 8.16
N ALA A 85 11.75 -5.01 8.64
CA ALA A 85 12.75 -5.19 9.69
C ALA A 85 12.10 -5.60 11.02
N LEU A 86 10.94 -5.04 11.35
CA LEU A 86 10.18 -5.43 12.54
C LEU A 86 9.70 -6.88 12.45
N MET A 87 9.19 -7.30 11.29
CA MET A 87 8.74 -8.66 11.04
C MET A 87 9.90 -9.66 11.06
N ASP A 88 11.07 -9.29 10.55
CA ASP A 88 12.28 -10.12 10.60
C ASP A 88 12.78 -10.33 12.03
N ARG A 89 12.71 -9.30 12.87
CA ARG A 89 13.19 -9.33 14.25
C ARG A 89 12.23 -10.06 15.21
N TRP A 90 10.93 -9.78 15.11
CA TRP A 90 9.94 -10.26 16.07
C TRP A 90 8.96 -11.29 15.52
N GLY A 91 9.04 -11.57 14.22
CA GLY A 91 8.16 -12.49 13.52
C GLY A 91 6.89 -11.82 12.97
N VAL A 92 6.42 -12.35 11.85
CA VAL A 92 5.23 -11.81 11.15
C VAL A 92 3.98 -11.93 12.01
N ARG A 93 3.79 -13.08 12.67
CA ARG A 93 2.60 -13.34 13.50
C ARG A 93 2.45 -12.36 14.65
N ARG A 94 3.55 -12.06 15.36
CA ARG A 94 3.53 -11.13 16.50
C ARG A 94 3.25 -9.70 16.04
N ILE A 95 3.90 -9.27 14.97
CA ILE A 95 3.70 -7.92 14.41
C ILE A 95 2.27 -7.78 13.89
N ALA A 96 1.75 -8.76 13.16
CA ALA A 96 0.38 -8.75 12.64
C ALA A 96 -0.66 -8.69 13.78
N ALA A 97 -0.55 -9.55 14.79
CA ALA A 97 -1.45 -9.52 15.94
C ALA A 97 -1.37 -8.20 16.72
N SER A 98 -0.15 -7.67 16.94
CA SER A 98 0.06 -6.39 17.63
C SER A 98 -0.55 -5.23 16.83
N ALA A 99 -0.42 -5.25 15.50
CA ALA A 99 -0.99 -4.24 14.62
C ALA A 99 -2.53 -4.22 14.69
N LEU A 100 -3.18 -5.39 14.64
CA LEU A 100 -4.63 -5.50 14.83
C LEU A 100 -5.08 -5.02 16.20
N LEU A 101 -4.33 -5.35 17.25
CA LEU A 101 -4.64 -4.89 18.61
C LEU A 101 -4.50 -3.37 18.73
N LEU A 102 -3.53 -2.75 18.06
CA LEU A 102 -3.39 -1.29 18.02
C LEU A 102 -4.58 -0.64 17.28
N VAL A 103 -5.02 -1.21 16.16
CA VAL A 103 -6.21 -0.73 15.44
C VAL A 103 -7.46 -0.88 16.30
N ALA A 104 -7.66 -2.03 16.93
CA ALA A 104 -8.79 -2.28 17.81
C ALA A 104 -8.79 -1.36 19.03
N ALA A 105 -7.65 -1.19 19.69
CA ALA A 105 -7.49 -0.29 20.83
C ALA A 105 -7.74 1.16 20.44
N GLY A 106 -7.16 1.62 19.33
CA GLY A 106 -7.34 2.98 18.85
C GLY A 106 -8.80 3.30 18.52
N SER A 107 -9.48 2.42 17.81
CA SER A 107 -10.90 2.61 17.47
C SER A 107 -11.80 2.44 18.70
N GLY A 108 -11.53 1.43 19.54
CA GLY A 108 -12.33 1.18 20.75
C GLY A 108 -12.17 2.26 21.80
N LEU A 109 -10.96 2.75 22.05
CA LEU A 109 -10.72 3.86 23.00
C LEU A 109 -11.31 5.18 22.54
N THR A 110 -11.55 5.36 21.25
CA THR A 110 -12.21 6.54 20.70
C THR A 110 -13.60 6.75 21.32
N ILE A 111 -14.32 5.69 21.68
CA ILE A 111 -15.67 5.80 22.28
C ILE A 111 -15.68 6.55 23.62
N PHE A 112 -14.54 6.59 24.31
CA PHE A 112 -14.37 7.30 25.58
C PHE A 112 -13.80 8.70 25.41
N ALA A 113 -13.58 9.16 24.18
CA ALA A 113 -13.03 10.47 23.91
C ALA A 113 -13.97 11.59 24.39
N THR A 114 -13.43 12.53 25.15
CA THR A 114 -14.10 13.74 25.65
C THR A 114 -13.42 15.01 25.16
N GLU A 115 -12.14 14.90 24.77
CA GLU A 115 -11.30 15.99 24.29
C GLU A 115 -10.74 15.67 22.91
N SER A 116 -10.64 16.68 22.04
CA SER A 116 -10.19 16.50 20.66
C SER A 116 -8.75 15.96 20.54
N TRP A 117 -7.85 16.30 21.46
CA TRP A 117 -6.47 15.81 21.44
C TRP A 117 -6.37 14.28 21.59
N GLN A 118 -7.38 13.66 22.21
CA GLN A 118 -7.42 12.20 22.37
C GLN A 118 -7.54 11.48 21.02
N LEU A 119 -8.15 12.12 20.01
CA LEU A 119 -8.16 11.60 18.64
C LEU A 119 -6.77 11.59 18.01
N LEU A 120 -5.90 12.55 18.34
CA LEU A 120 -4.52 12.55 17.84
C LEU A 120 -3.79 11.28 18.29
N LEU A 121 -4.06 10.82 19.50
CA LEU A 121 -3.48 9.59 20.05
C LEU A 121 -4.16 8.33 19.50
N THR A 122 -5.48 8.27 19.50
CA THR A 122 -6.24 7.07 19.08
C THR A 122 -6.23 6.86 17.58
N TRP A 123 -6.69 7.84 16.81
CA TRP A 123 -6.72 7.77 15.35
C TRP A 123 -5.33 7.94 14.74
N GLY A 124 -4.57 8.93 15.23
CA GLY A 124 -3.27 9.28 14.69
C GLY A 124 -2.22 8.24 15.02
N VAL A 125 -1.87 8.09 16.28
CA VAL A 125 -0.71 7.30 16.70
C VAL A 125 -1.03 5.80 16.76
N LEU A 126 -2.04 5.38 17.51
CA LEU A 126 -2.33 3.95 17.72
C LEU A 126 -2.74 3.27 16.40
N ILE A 127 -3.73 3.80 15.72
CA ILE A 127 -4.21 3.21 14.46
C ILE A 127 -3.18 3.41 13.34
N GLY A 128 -2.53 4.58 13.29
CA GLY A 128 -1.48 4.85 12.31
C GLY A 128 -0.30 3.88 12.41
N ALA A 129 0.17 3.59 13.63
CA ALA A 129 1.21 2.61 13.86
C ALA A 129 0.76 1.18 13.50
N GLY A 130 -0.47 0.80 13.87
CA GLY A 130 -1.03 -0.50 13.55
C GLY A 130 -1.17 -0.71 12.04
N THR A 131 -1.83 0.19 11.34
CA THR A 131 -2.05 0.08 9.89
C THR A 131 -0.76 0.21 9.10
N GLY A 132 0.20 1.02 9.55
CA GLY A 132 1.52 1.18 8.92
C GLY A 132 2.34 -0.12 8.91
N ALA A 133 2.23 -0.92 9.97
CA ALA A 133 2.89 -2.23 10.03
C ALA A 133 2.27 -3.25 9.06
N MET A 134 1.04 -3.03 8.61
CA MET A 134 0.28 -3.92 7.69
C MET A 134 0.11 -3.35 6.28
N ALA A 135 0.96 -2.43 5.86
CA ALA A 135 0.97 -1.87 4.51
C ALA A 135 1.41 -2.92 3.47
N LEU A 136 1.70 -2.46 2.25
CA LEU A 136 2.19 -3.30 1.13
C LEU A 136 3.33 -4.26 1.53
N VAL A 137 4.15 -3.88 2.51
CA VAL A 137 5.27 -4.70 2.99
C VAL A 137 4.80 -5.99 3.64
N PHE A 138 3.69 -5.99 4.37
CA PHE A 138 3.11 -7.20 4.96
C PHE A 138 2.70 -8.20 3.86
N ALA A 139 1.96 -7.73 2.85
CA ALA A 139 1.56 -8.56 1.72
C ALA A 139 2.78 -9.11 0.96
N ALA A 140 3.79 -8.28 0.71
CA ALA A 140 5.03 -8.68 0.07
C ALA A 140 5.79 -9.74 0.89
N THR A 141 5.86 -9.57 2.20
CA THR A 141 6.52 -10.53 3.10
C THR A 141 5.86 -11.90 3.04
N ILE A 142 4.54 -11.96 3.09
CA ILE A 142 3.79 -13.23 2.97
C ILE A 142 4.02 -13.87 1.61
N ALA A 143 3.88 -13.11 0.52
CA ALA A 143 4.07 -13.63 -0.83
C ALA A 143 5.49 -14.16 -1.06
N GLN A 144 6.51 -13.43 -0.59
CA GLN A 144 7.91 -13.81 -0.77
C GLN A 144 8.33 -15.02 0.06
N ARG A 145 7.86 -15.13 1.30
CA ARG A 145 8.26 -16.21 2.22
C ARG A 145 7.56 -17.52 1.92
N TRP A 146 6.27 -17.47 1.56
CA TRP A 146 5.43 -18.65 1.44
C TRP A 146 5.24 -19.17 0.01
N PHE A 147 5.59 -18.37 -1.01
CA PHE A 147 5.36 -18.72 -2.41
C PHE A 147 6.61 -18.53 -3.27
N VAL A 148 6.94 -19.53 -4.06
CA VAL A 148 7.88 -19.45 -5.19
C VAL A 148 7.10 -19.30 -6.49
N LYS A 149 6.12 -20.16 -6.69
CA LYS A 149 5.15 -20.05 -7.81
C LYS A 149 3.98 -19.18 -7.39
N ARG A 150 3.41 -18.43 -8.33
CA ARG A 150 2.21 -17.58 -8.16
C ARG A 150 2.39 -16.40 -7.18
N ARG A 151 3.62 -15.91 -6.96
CA ARG A 151 3.87 -14.73 -6.12
C ARG A 151 3.07 -13.50 -6.56
N GLY A 152 3.04 -13.23 -7.87
CA GLY A 152 2.28 -12.10 -8.42
C GLY A 152 0.78 -12.20 -8.16
N LEU A 153 0.21 -13.40 -8.32
CA LEU A 153 -1.20 -13.65 -8.00
C LEU A 153 -1.49 -13.40 -6.51
N VAL A 154 -0.65 -13.93 -5.62
CA VAL A 154 -0.82 -13.75 -4.18
C VAL A 154 -0.68 -12.28 -3.78
N MET A 155 0.32 -11.58 -4.33
CA MET A 155 0.46 -10.13 -4.13
C MET A 155 -0.79 -9.37 -4.57
N GLY A 156 -1.32 -9.69 -5.75
CA GLY A 156 -2.55 -9.07 -6.27
C GLY A 156 -3.75 -9.31 -5.37
N ILE A 157 -3.94 -10.55 -4.91
CA ILE A 157 -5.04 -10.92 -4.00
C ILE A 157 -4.89 -10.17 -2.67
N LEU A 158 -3.70 -10.16 -2.06
CA LEU A 158 -3.48 -9.50 -0.78
C LEU A 158 -3.63 -7.97 -0.88
N THR A 159 -3.15 -7.38 -1.96
CA THR A 159 -3.34 -5.94 -2.21
C THR A 159 -4.83 -5.60 -2.37
N ALA A 160 -5.60 -6.44 -3.07
CA ALA A 160 -7.03 -6.30 -3.19
C ALA A 160 -7.77 -6.43 -1.84
N GLY A 161 -7.20 -7.13 -0.87
CA GLY A 161 -7.79 -7.28 0.47
C GLY A 161 -8.02 -5.95 1.17
N SER A 162 -7.08 -5.02 1.09
CA SER A 162 -7.22 -3.67 1.67
C SER A 162 -8.31 -2.86 0.98
N ALA A 163 -8.38 -2.91 -0.35
CA ALA A 163 -9.44 -2.26 -1.12
C ALA A 163 -10.83 -2.88 -0.84
N THR A 164 -10.89 -4.21 -0.77
CA THR A 164 -12.12 -4.95 -0.42
C THR A 164 -12.61 -4.56 0.97
N GLY A 165 -11.69 -4.47 1.95
CA GLY A 165 -12.04 -4.04 3.30
C GLY A 165 -12.65 -2.64 3.31
N GLN A 166 -12.09 -1.70 2.57
CA GLN A 166 -12.63 -0.35 2.46
C GLN A 166 -14.02 -0.35 1.82
N LEU A 167 -14.24 -1.12 0.75
CA LEU A 167 -15.54 -1.30 0.10
C LEU A 167 -16.62 -1.81 1.07
N VAL A 168 -16.26 -2.79 1.91
CA VAL A 168 -17.19 -3.38 2.87
C VAL A 168 -17.47 -2.42 4.03
N PHE A 169 -16.44 -1.81 4.59
CA PHE A 169 -16.60 -1.01 5.80
C PHE A 169 -17.17 0.39 5.57
N LEU A 170 -16.92 1.03 4.42
CA LEU A 170 -17.44 2.38 4.16
C LEU A 170 -18.96 2.49 4.36
N PRO A 171 -19.80 1.66 3.69
CA PRO A 171 -21.25 1.74 3.89
C PRO A 171 -21.68 1.33 5.29
N ILE A 172 -21.02 0.34 5.89
CA ILE A 172 -21.33 -0.15 7.23
C ILE A 172 -21.08 0.92 8.28
N VAL A 173 -19.89 1.53 8.26
CA VAL A 173 -19.51 2.59 9.20
C VAL A 173 -20.42 3.81 9.05
N ALA A 174 -20.71 4.23 7.81
CA ALA A 174 -21.61 5.34 7.53
C ALA A 174 -23.04 5.05 8.04
N HIS A 175 -23.55 3.85 7.80
CA HIS A 175 -24.88 3.43 8.28
C HIS A 175 -24.96 3.48 9.82
N PHE A 176 -24.00 2.92 10.52
CA PHE A 176 -23.97 2.97 11.98
C PHE A 176 -23.81 4.40 12.51
N ALA A 177 -22.98 5.22 11.86
CA ALA A 177 -22.80 6.62 12.24
C ALA A 177 -24.10 7.43 12.13
N GLU A 178 -24.92 7.16 11.11
CA GLU A 178 -26.21 7.83 10.90
C GLU A 178 -27.33 7.29 11.80
N THR A 179 -27.39 5.98 12.03
CA THR A 179 -28.55 5.33 12.68
C THR A 179 -28.37 5.06 14.17
N ALA A 180 -27.17 4.71 14.60
CA ALA A 180 -26.87 4.34 15.97
C ALA A 180 -25.94 5.35 16.67
N GLY A 181 -25.02 5.94 15.94
CA GLY A 181 -24.09 6.94 16.41
C GLY A 181 -22.63 6.59 16.10
N TRP A 182 -21.74 7.56 16.31
CA TRP A 182 -20.32 7.43 16.01
C TRP A 182 -19.60 6.45 16.97
N ARG A 183 -20.11 6.28 18.21
CA ARG A 183 -19.55 5.31 19.17
C ARG A 183 -19.74 3.89 18.69
N GLU A 184 -20.93 3.56 18.25
CA GLU A 184 -21.29 2.25 17.69
C GLU A 184 -20.52 1.98 16.39
N ALA A 185 -20.38 2.97 15.53
CA ALA A 185 -19.57 2.87 14.32
C ALA A 185 -18.08 2.59 14.64
N SER A 186 -17.50 3.28 15.63
CA SER A 186 -16.14 3.03 16.11
C SER A 186 -15.99 1.64 16.73
N LEU A 187 -17.01 1.19 17.46
CA LEU A 187 -17.03 -0.15 18.07
C LEU A 187 -17.06 -1.26 17.01
N VAL A 188 -17.80 -1.08 15.93
CA VAL A 188 -17.83 -2.04 14.81
C VAL A 188 -16.43 -2.22 14.21
N VAL A 189 -15.68 -1.14 13.98
CA VAL A 189 -14.30 -1.21 13.50
C VAL A 189 -13.38 -1.93 14.49
N SER A 190 -13.51 -1.61 15.78
CA SER A 190 -12.73 -2.24 16.85
C SER A 190 -13.00 -3.75 16.94
N LEU A 191 -14.26 -4.15 16.95
CA LEU A 191 -14.66 -5.56 17.05
C LEU A 191 -14.26 -6.36 15.81
N ALA A 192 -14.33 -5.76 14.62
CA ALA A 192 -13.87 -6.40 13.39
C ALA A 192 -12.36 -6.70 13.45
N ALA A 193 -11.54 -5.75 13.90
CA ALA A 193 -10.11 -5.96 14.09
C ALA A 193 -9.83 -7.04 15.16
N LEU A 194 -10.53 -6.98 16.31
CA LEU A 194 -10.39 -7.98 17.38
C LEU A 194 -10.78 -9.39 16.91
N ALA A 195 -11.83 -9.52 16.10
CA ALA A 195 -12.29 -10.82 15.60
C ALA A 195 -11.23 -11.52 14.73
N VAL A 196 -10.35 -10.77 14.10
CA VAL A 196 -9.27 -11.30 13.25
C VAL A 196 -8.06 -11.76 14.08
N VAL A 197 -7.85 -11.21 15.27
CA VAL A 197 -6.69 -11.54 16.13
C VAL A 197 -6.56 -13.04 16.39
N PRO A 198 -7.60 -13.80 16.78
CA PRO A 198 -7.50 -15.26 16.95
C PRO A 198 -7.08 -15.97 15.67
N ILE A 199 -7.60 -15.56 14.52
CA ILE A 199 -7.24 -16.15 13.22
C ILE A 199 -5.74 -16.02 12.98
N ILE A 200 -5.18 -14.83 13.24
CA ILE A 200 -3.74 -14.59 13.10
C ILE A 200 -2.93 -15.43 14.08
N ILE A 201 -3.33 -15.49 15.33
CA ILE A 201 -2.60 -16.26 16.37
C ILE A 201 -2.58 -17.75 16.01
N PHE A 202 -3.68 -18.32 15.54
CA PHE A 202 -3.79 -19.76 15.28
C PHE A 202 -3.30 -20.18 13.89
N VAL A 203 -3.48 -19.37 12.87
CA VAL A 203 -3.20 -19.72 11.46
C VAL A 203 -1.86 -19.17 10.98
N MET A 204 -1.53 -17.90 11.33
CA MET A 204 -0.31 -17.26 10.86
C MET A 204 0.94 -17.95 11.39
N ARG A 205 1.93 -18.13 10.52
CA ARG A 205 3.27 -18.61 10.86
C ARG A 205 4.30 -17.68 10.23
N ASP A 206 5.44 -17.53 10.87
CA ASP A 206 6.45 -16.54 10.45
C ASP A 206 7.14 -16.94 9.14
N SER A 207 7.36 -18.23 8.95
CA SER A 207 7.98 -18.75 7.73
C SER A 207 7.73 -20.26 7.57
N PRO A 208 7.80 -20.79 6.34
CA PRO A 208 7.57 -22.23 6.10
C PRO A 208 8.60 -23.13 6.78
N GLU A 209 9.87 -22.71 6.82
CA GLU A 209 10.95 -23.52 7.44
C GLU A 209 10.75 -23.76 8.94
N GLN A 210 10.08 -22.83 9.64
CA GLN A 210 9.79 -23.00 11.09
C GLN A 210 8.82 -24.14 11.37
N VAL A 211 8.00 -24.50 10.39
CA VAL A 211 7.05 -25.61 10.48
C VAL A 211 7.48 -26.81 9.64
N GLY A 212 8.76 -26.87 9.24
CA GLY A 212 9.32 -27.97 8.46
C GLY A 212 8.79 -28.07 7.03
N GLN A 213 8.29 -27.00 6.47
CA GLN A 213 7.77 -26.91 5.12
C GLN A 213 8.66 -26.06 4.21
N ARG A 214 8.56 -26.29 2.90
CA ARG A 214 9.13 -25.43 1.86
C ARG A 214 8.05 -24.50 1.30
N PRO A 215 8.41 -23.33 0.73
CA PRO A 215 7.44 -22.45 0.09
C PRO A 215 6.63 -23.18 -0.99
N HIS A 216 5.42 -22.72 -1.23
CA HIS A 216 4.56 -23.30 -2.28
C HIS A 216 5.21 -23.19 -3.66
N GLY A 217 5.34 -24.34 -4.32
CA GLY A 217 5.99 -24.43 -5.64
C GLY A 217 7.52 -24.43 -5.62
N ALA A 218 8.16 -24.48 -4.44
CA ALA A 218 9.59 -24.65 -4.34
C ALA A 218 10.02 -26.09 -4.71
N PRO A 219 11.22 -26.27 -5.34
CA PRO A 219 11.75 -27.60 -5.66
C PRO A 219 12.11 -28.38 -4.39
N GLU A 220 12.31 -29.69 -4.51
CA GLU A 220 12.66 -30.55 -3.36
C GLU A 220 14.03 -30.21 -2.77
N SER A 221 14.93 -29.74 -3.60
CA SER A 221 16.26 -29.25 -3.21
C SER A 221 16.26 -27.89 -2.54
N TRP A 222 15.09 -27.26 -2.34
CA TRP A 222 15.02 -25.93 -1.75
C TRP A 222 15.61 -25.89 -0.35
N GLN A 223 16.45 -24.89 -0.10
CA GLN A 223 16.99 -24.57 1.21
C GLN A 223 16.68 -23.10 1.56
N PRO A 224 16.48 -22.79 2.84
CA PRO A 224 16.29 -21.41 3.29
C PRO A 224 17.46 -20.53 2.88
N THR A 225 17.19 -19.36 2.31
CA THR A 225 18.23 -18.37 2.04
C THR A 225 18.76 -17.83 3.36
N PRO A 226 20.09 -17.74 3.56
CA PRO A 226 20.65 -17.12 4.74
C PRO A 226 20.07 -15.70 4.90
N ARG A 227 19.58 -15.37 6.09
CA ARG A 227 19.09 -14.02 6.35
C ARG A 227 20.22 -13.03 6.17
N SER A 228 19.96 -11.95 5.42
CA SER A 228 20.94 -10.88 5.25
C SER A 228 21.41 -10.36 6.61
N THR A 229 22.71 -10.27 6.82
CA THR A 229 23.33 -9.70 8.02
C THR A 229 23.14 -8.17 8.08
N VAL A 230 22.88 -7.54 6.92
CA VAL A 230 22.55 -6.12 6.85
C VAL A 230 21.06 -5.96 7.16
N GLY A 231 20.75 -5.32 8.29
CA GLY A 231 19.36 -5.10 8.70
C GLY A 231 18.58 -4.35 7.61
N ALA A 232 17.34 -4.77 7.37
CA ALA A 232 16.46 -4.15 6.36
C ALA A 232 16.35 -2.62 6.54
N ALA A 233 16.36 -2.12 7.80
CA ALA A 233 16.34 -0.71 8.11
C ALA A 233 17.58 0.04 7.57
N ARG A 234 18.79 -0.53 7.73
CA ARG A 234 20.03 0.08 7.21
C ARG A 234 20.02 0.11 5.69
N ASN A 235 19.53 -0.95 5.04
CA ASN A 235 19.43 -1.01 3.59
C ASN A 235 18.41 0.02 3.06
N ALA A 236 17.26 0.17 3.71
CA ALA A 236 16.25 1.16 3.37
C ALA A 236 16.78 2.60 3.48
N LEU A 237 17.46 2.92 4.58
CA LEU A 237 18.07 4.25 4.79
C LEU A 237 19.22 4.52 3.82
N GLY A 238 20.02 3.51 3.50
CA GLY A 238 21.08 3.62 2.50
C GLY A 238 20.54 3.92 1.11
N ALA A 239 19.45 3.25 0.71
CA ALA A 239 18.78 3.50 -0.56
C ALA A 239 18.18 4.91 -0.62
N LEU A 240 17.57 5.41 0.46
CA LEU A 240 17.10 6.79 0.54
C LEU A 240 18.23 7.80 0.39
N LYS A 241 19.34 7.60 1.12
CA LYS A 241 20.50 8.49 1.05
C LYS A 241 21.07 8.59 -0.37
N GLU A 242 21.09 7.47 -1.08
CA GLU A 242 21.59 7.43 -2.46
C GLU A 242 20.59 8.06 -3.43
N ALA A 243 19.32 7.66 -3.35
CA ALA A 243 18.26 8.18 -4.22
C ALA A 243 18.03 9.69 -4.05
N SER A 244 18.19 10.22 -2.84
CA SER A 244 18.01 11.65 -2.55
C SER A 244 18.98 12.58 -3.29
N LYS A 245 20.06 12.05 -3.85
CA LYS A 245 20.99 12.79 -4.70
C LYS A 245 20.46 12.97 -6.13
N SER A 246 19.45 12.23 -6.53
CA SER A 246 18.89 12.25 -7.89
C SER A 246 17.70 13.21 -8.00
N LYS A 247 17.71 14.06 -9.03
CA LYS A 247 16.55 14.91 -9.36
C LYS A 247 15.32 14.09 -9.74
N ALA A 248 15.52 12.93 -10.38
CA ALA A 248 14.45 12.01 -10.74
C ALA A 248 13.71 11.50 -9.49
N PHE A 249 14.44 11.17 -8.42
CA PHE A 249 13.82 10.78 -7.15
C PHE A 249 12.88 11.85 -6.62
N TRP A 250 13.32 13.10 -6.58
CA TRP A 250 12.51 14.20 -6.06
C TRP A 250 11.29 14.50 -6.94
N ALA A 251 11.44 14.39 -8.26
CA ALA A 251 10.32 14.56 -9.19
C ALA A 251 9.27 13.45 -9.01
N LEU A 252 9.70 12.18 -8.89
CA LEU A 252 8.80 11.05 -8.62
C LEU A 252 8.17 11.14 -7.24
N ALA A 253 8.93 11.47 -6.21
CA ALA A 253 8.44 11.63 -4.85
C ALA A 253 7.42 12.76 -4.74
N ALA A 254 7.69 13.91 -5.36
CA ALA A 254 6.77 15.05 -5.38
C ALA A 254 5.48 14.74 -6.17
N ALA A 255 5.59 14.17 -7.35
CA ALA A 255 4.41 13.77 -8.13
C ALA A 255 3.57 12.74 -7.39
N PHE A 256 4.21 11.77 -6.74
CA PHE A 256 3.49 10.75 -5.99
C PHE A 256 2.96 11.26 -4.64
N ALA A 257 3.59 12.25 -4.02
CA ALA A 257 3.02 12.99 -2.89
C ALA A 257 1.73 13.75 -3.29
N ILE A 258 1.69 14.31 -4.49
CA ILE A 258 0.48 14.93 -5.06
C ILE A 258 -0.60 13.86 -5.31
N CYS A 259 -0.22 12.66 -5.76
CA CYS A 259 -1.16 11.54 -5.85
C CYS A 259 -1.81 11.26 -4.49
N GLY A 260 -1.01 11.09 -3.44
CA GLY A 260 -1.51 10.88 -2.08
C GLY A 260 -2.39 12.03 -1.59
N ALA A 261 -1.97 13.25 -1.83
CA ALA A 261 -2.73 14.45 -1.49
C ALA A 261 -4.13 14.44 -2.11
N THR A 262 -4.24 14.11 -3.38
CA THR A 262 -5.49 14.18 -4.15
C THR A 262 -6.36 12.93 -4.04
N THR A 263 -5.82 11.80 -3.60
CA THR A 263 -6.58 10.57 -3.33
C THR A 263 -6.89 10.42 -1.85
N ASN A 264 -5.97 9.87 -1.08
CA ASN A 264 -6.18 9.55 0.34
C ASN A 264 -6.40 10.82 1.21
N GLY A 265 -5.72 11.91 0.88
CA GLY A 265 -5.81 13.15 1.66
C GLY A 265 -7.09 13.92 1.40
N LEU A 266 -7.38 14.28 0.16
CA LEU A 266 -8.56 15.08 -0.19
C LEU A 266 -9.82 14.21 -0.31
N ILE A 267 -9.92 13.39 -1.34
CA ILE A 267 -11.14 12.62 -1.62
C ILE A 267 -11.41 11.59 -0.53
N GLY A 268 -10.40 10.84 -0.12
CA GLY A 268 -10.59 9.78 0.88
C GLY A 268 -11.09 10.27 2.24
N VAL A 269 -10.72 11.47 2.65
CA VAL A 269 -11.08 12.04 3.95
C VAL A 269 -12.26 13.00 3.85
N HIS A 270 -12.28 13.87 2.83
CA HIS A 270 -13.17 15.02 2.79
C HIS A 270 -14.32 14.93 1.79
N PHE A 271 -14.38 13.88 0.96
CA PHE A 271 -15.50 13.72 0.03
C PHE A 271 -16.84 13.59 0.73
N ILE A 272 -16.93 12.77 1.77
CA ILE A 272 -18.17 12.56 2.54
C ILE A 272 -18.61 13.86 3.24
N PRO A 273 -17.76 14.54 4.03
CA PRO A 273 -18.14 15.82 4.63
C PRO A 273 -18.50 16.89 3.60
N SER A 274 -17.78 16.96 2.49
CA SER A 274 -18.08 17.92 1.42
C SER A 274 -19.41 17.63 0.72
N ALA A 275 -19.72 16.37 0.46
CA ALA A 275 -21.01 15.96 -0.10
C ALA A 275 -22.18 16.30 0.86
N HIS A 276 -21.97 16.07 2.15
CA HIS A 276 -22.94 16.43 3.19
C HIS A 276 -23.18 17.94 3.26
N ASP A 277 -22.14 18.77 3.10
CA ASP A 277 -22.29 20.23 3.01
C ASP A 277 -23.20 20.67 1.85
N HIS A 278 -23.36 19.83 0.83
CA HIS A 278 -24.25 20.04 -0.32
C HIS A 278 -25.59 19.31 -0.19
N GLY A 279 -25.90 18.76 0.99
CA GLY A 279 -27.16 18.10 1.29
C GLY A 279 -27.24 16.61 1.00
N MET A 280 -26.13 15.97 0.54
CA MET A 280 -26.11 14.54 0.27
C MET A 280 -26.03 13.74 1.58
N ALA A 281 -26.80 12.64 1.68
CA ALA A 281 -26.71 11.73 2.81
C ALA A 281 -25.32 11.08 2.93
N THR A 282 -24.81 10.95 4.15
CA THR A 282 -23.49 10.36 4.44
C THR A 282 -23.36 8.95 3.87
N THR A 283 -24.41 8.12 4.00
CA THR A 283 -24.43 6.75 3.46
C THR A 283 -24.35 6.74 1.93
N THR A 284 -25.02 7.66 1.24
CA THR A 284 -24.94 7.81 -0.21
C THR A 284 -23.53 8.20 -0.66
N ALA A 285 -22.91 9.19 -0.01
CA ALA A 285 -21.55 9.62 -0.29
C ALA A 285 -20.55 8.49 -0.03
N ALA A 286 -20.70 7.74 1.07
CA ALA A 286 -19.86 6.58 1.36
C ALA A 286 -20.02 5.47 0.30
N GLY A 287 -21.24 5.26 -0.19
CA GLY A 287 -21.52 4.34 -1.29
C GLY A 287 -20.81 4.74 -2.59
N LEU A 288 -20.79 6.03 -2.91
CA LEU A 288 -20.03 6.55 -4.08
C LEU A 288 -18.53 6.30 -3.94
N LEU A 289 -17.95 6.52 -2.76
CA LEU A 289 -16.53 6.18 -2.50
C LEU A 289 -16.27 4.67 -2.60
N ALA A 290 -17.20 3.83 -2.17
CA ALA A 290 -17.11 2.39 -2.36
C ALA A 290 -17.06 2.01 -3.85
N VAL A 291 -17.87 2.68 -4.68
CA VAL A 291 -17.85 2.50 -6.15
C VAL A 291 -16.50 2.93 -6.75
N VAL A 292 -15.88 4.01 -6.24
CA VAL A 292 -14.51 4.39 -6.61
C VAL A 292 -13.56 3.20 -6.44
N GLY A 293 -13.65 2.47 -5.34
CA GLY A 293 -12.82 1.28 -5.08
C GLY A 293 -13.03 0.14 -6.08
N ILE A 294 -14.25 -0.05 -6.61
CA ILE A 294 -14.52 -1.05 -7.66
C ILE A 294 -13.79 -0.67 -8.95
N PHE A 295 -13.92 0.58 -9.39
CA PHE A 295 -13.27 1.05 -10.60
C PHE A 295 -11.76 1.18 -10.45
N ASP A 296 -11.24 1.38 -9.23
CA ASP A 296 -9.82 1.36 -8.93
C ASP A 296 -9.17 0.02 -9.33
N VAL A 297 -9.80 -1.10 -9.00
CA VAL A 297 -9.30 -2.42 -9.41
C VAL A 297 -9.16 -2.52 -10.92
N VAL A 298 -10.18 -2.09 -11.66
CA VAL A 298 -10.18 -2.11 -13.13
C VAL A 298 -9.11 -1.17 -13.68
N GLY A 299 -9.05 0.05 -13.17
CA GLY A 299 -8.10 1.08 -13.61
C GLY A 299 -6.64 0.68 -13.34
N THR A 300 -6.36 0.08 -12.20
CA THR A 300 -5.01 -0.36 -11.83
C THR A 300 -4.53 -1.50 -12.74
N ILE A 301 -5.39 -2.48 -13.03
CA ILE A 301 -5.07 -3.57 -13.96
C ILE A 301 -4.82 -3.01 -15.37
N ALA A 302 -5.69 -2.12 -15.85
CA ALA A 302 -5.55 -1.47 -17.14
C ALA A 302 -4.26 -0.66 -17.21
N SER A 303 -3.94 0.11 -16.15
CA SER A 303 -2.70 0.90 -16.09
C SER A 303 -1.46 0.01 -16.11
N GLY A 304 -1.46 -1.13 -15.43
CA GLY A 304 -0.37 -2.11 -15.51
C GLY A 304 -0.11 -2.55 -16.95
N TYR A 305 -1.17 -2.92 -17.66
CA TYR A 305 -1.11 -3.30 -19.09
C TYR A 305 -0.61 -2.16 -19.99
N LEU A 306 -1.07 -0.94 -19.74
CA LEU A 306 -0.66 0.24 -20.53
C LEU A 306 0.79 0.61 -20.24
N THR A 307 1.26 0.44 -19.01
CA THR A 307 2.66 0.74 -18.62
C THR A 307 3.68 -0.11 -19.38
N ASP A 308 3.31 -1.34 -19.75
CA ASP A 308 4.16 -2.22 -20.57
C ASP A 308 4.24 -1.82 -22.04
N ARG A 309 3.36 -0.92 -22.51
CA ARG A 309 3.24 -0.55 -23.92
C ARG A 309 3.51 0.91 -24.22
N PHE A 310 3.28 1.78 -23.27
CA PHE A 310 3.39 3.23 -23.42
C PHE A 310 4.43 3.79 -22.47
N ASP A 311 4.96 4.96 -22.82
CA ASP A 311 5.90 5.68 -21.96
C ASP A 311 5.23 6.00 -20.60
N PRO A 312 5.79 5.49 -19.48
CA PRO A 312 5.22 5.70 -18.15
C PRO A 312 5.05 7.18 -17.77
N ARG A 313 5.90 8.07 -18.30
CA ARG A 313 5.82 9.52 -18.04
C ARG A 313 4.58 10.14 -18.66
N ILE A 314 4.25 9.72 -19.88
CA ILE A 314 3.04 10.19 -20.59
C ILE A 314 1.79 9.66 -19.87
N LEU A 315 1.80 8.39 -19.45
CA LEU A 315 0.70 7.82 -18.69
C LEU A 315 0.45 8.60 -17.40
N LEU A 316 1.50 8.93 -16.63
CA LEU A 316 1.37 9.77 -15.44
C LEU A 316 0.80 11.15 -15.77
N GLY A 317 1.29 11.78 -16.84
CA GLY A 317 0.77 13.07 -17.31
C GLY A 317 -0.74 13.01 -17.60
N VAL A 318 -1.19 11.97 -18.29
CA VAL A 318 -2.62 11.76 -18.61
C VAL A 318 -3.43 11.54 -17.33
N TYR A 319 -2.97 10.67 -16.42
CA TYR A 319 -3.69 10.38 -15.17
C TYR A 319 -3.83 11.63 -14.29
N TYR A 320 -2.73 12.33 -14.03
CA TYR A 320 -2.80 13.59 -13.27
C TYR A 320 -3.63 14.66 -13.96
N GLY A 321 -3.62 14.71 -15.29
CA GLY A 321 -4.45 15.63 -16.08
C GLY A 321 -5.95 15.38 -15.87
N PHE A 322 -6.40 14.13 -16.01
CA PHE A 322 -7.80 13.77 -15.77
C PHE A 322 -8.21 14.00 -14.31
N ARG A 323 -7.34 13.65 -13.36
CA ARG A 323 -7.57 13.90 -11.93
C ARG A 323 -7.73 15.38 -11.63
N GLY A 324 -6.85 16.21 -12.15
CA GLY A 324 -6.89 17.66 -11.98
C GLY A 324 -8.18 18.26 -12.54
N VAL A 325 -8.61 17.85 -13.72
CA VAL A 325 -9.90 18.29 -14.31
C VAL A 325 -11.07 17.85 -13.44
N GLY A 326 -11.06 16.61 -12.94
CA GLY A 326 -12.10 16.11 -12.03
C GLY A 326 -12.21 16.95 -10.76
N LEU A 327 -11.08 17.26 -10.11
CA LEU A 327 -11.06 18.11 -8.92
C LEU A 327 -11.51 19.53 -9.19
N LEU A 328 -11.11 20.10 -10.33
CA LEU A 328 -11.52 21.42 -10.73
C LEU A 328 -13.04 21.53 -10.89
N LEU A 329 -13.68 20.49 -11.43
CA LEU A 329 -15.13 20.45 -11.66
C LEU A 329 -15.94 20.02 -10.43
N LEU A 330 -15.32 19.37 -9.44
CA LEU A 330 -16.02 18.76 -8.31
C LEU A 330 -16.96 19.68 -7.55
N PRO A 331 -16.64 20.97 -7.27
CA PRO A 331 -17.57 21.87 -6.58
C PRO A 331 -18.93 22.02 -7.27
N TRP A 332 -18.99 21.89 -8.59
CA TRP A 332 -20.25 22.00 -9.37
C TRP A 332 -20.96 20.64 -9.56
N LEU A 333 -20.27 19.53 -9.27
CA LEU A 333 -20.83 18.18 -9.36
C LEU A 333 -21.51 17.73 -8.08
N LEU A 334 -21.13 18.32 -6.94
CA LEU A 334 -21.71 18.03 -5.63
C LEU A 334 -23.12 18.62 -5.50
N ALA A 335 -24.09 17.80 -5.10
CA ALA A 335 -25.49 18.15 -4.92
C ALA A 335 -26.11 17.25 -3.84
N ASP A 336 -27.38 17.50 -3.51
CA ASP A 336 -28.17 16.72 -2.56
C ASP A 336 -28.51 15.31 -3.07
N SER A 337 -28.42 15.09 -4.38
CA SER A 337 -28.71 13.82 -5.04
C SER A 337 -27.63 13.47 -6.07
N VAL A 338 -27.61 12.20 -6.47
CA VAL A 338 -26.63 11.68 -7.44
C VAL A 338 -27.12 11.99 -8.86
N HIS A 339 -26.38 12.85 -9.56
CA HIS A 339 -26.61 13.16 -10.96
C HIS A 339 -25.68 12.34 -11.89
N PRO A 340 -26.02 12.16 -13.18
CA PRO A 340 -25.15 11.43 -14.13
C PRO A 340 -23.72 11.98 -14.19
N SER A 341 -23.53 13.29 -14.09
CA SER A 341 -22.20 13.93 -14.06
C SER A 341 -21.37 13.52 -12.86
N MET A 342 -21.98 13.35 -11.68
CA MET A 342 -21.31 12.80 -10.49
C MET A 342 -20.90 11.34 -10.72
N VAL A 343 -21.74 10.54 -11.37
CA VAL A 343 -21.39 9.14 -11.70
C VAL A 343 -20.18 9.09 -12.63
N VAL A 344 -20.12 9.96 -13.64
CA VAL A 344 -18.95 10.06 -14.51
C VAL A 344 -17.70 10.42 -13.73
N PHE A 345 -17.79 11.40 -12.82
CA PHE A 345 -16.68 11.75 -11.94
C PHE A 345 -16.21 10.54 -11.12
N ILE A 346 -17.12 9.82 -10.46
CA ILE A 346 -16.81 8.65 -9.63
C ILE A 346 -16.13 7.56 -10.44
N VAL A 347 -16.60 7.26 -11.65
CA VAL A 347 -16.01 6.25 -12.53
C VAL A 347 -14.62 6.66 -12.97
N VAL A 348 -14.45 7.88 -13.48
CA VAL A 348 -13.16 8.38 -13.96
C VAL A 348 -12.14 8.48 -12.83
N TYR A 349 -12.55 9.02 -11.68
CA TYR A 349 -11.68 9.14 -10.51
C TYR A 349 -11.30 7.78 -9.95
N GLY A 350 -12.23 6.82 -9.94
CA GLY A 350 -11.98 5.45 -9.52
C GLY A 350 -10.97 4.75 -10.43
N LEU A 351 -11.16 4.83 -11.75
CA LEU A 351 -10.21 4.26 -12.72
C LEU A 351 -8.79 4.83 -12.56
N ASP A 352 -8.69 6.08 -12.14
CA ASP A 352 -7.42 6.79 -11.95
C ASP A 352 -6.83 6.63 -10.53
N TRP A 353 -7.58 6.10 -9.57
CA TRP A 353 -7.22 6.16 -8.14
C TRP A 353 -5.81 5.65 -7.84
N VAL A 354 -5.50 4.42 -8.24
CA VAL A 354 -4.17 3.77 -8.07
C VAL A 354 -3.46 3.59 -9.43
N ALA A 355 -4.05 4.05 -10.53
CA ALA A 355 -3.49 3.91 -11.87
C ALA A 355 -2.09 4.52 -12.02
N THR A 356 -1.73 5.48 -11.17
CA THR A 356 -0.39 6.10 -11.14
C THR A 356 0.70 5.19 -10.56
N VAL A 357 0.35 4.12 -9.87
CA VAL A 357 1.32 3.21 -9.21
C VAL A 357 2.15 2.41 -10.21
N PRO A 358 1.59 1.66 -11.19
CA PRO A 358 2.39 0.89 -12.13
C PRO A 358 3.43 1.72 -12.89
N PRO A 359 3.10 2.87 -13.48
CA PRO A 359 4.10 3.68 -14.17
C PRO A 359 5.14 4.29 -13.22
N THR A 360 4.76 4.64 -11.98
CA THR A 360 5.71 5.14 -10.97
C THR A 360 6.72 4.06 -10.58
N VAL A 361 6.25 2.82 -10.36
CA VAL A 361 7.13 1.66 -10.08
C VAL A 361 8.06 1.39 -11.26
N ALA A 362 7.56 1.44 -12.48
CA ALA A 362 8.36 1.25 -13.68
C ALA A 362 9.47 2.30 -13.79
N LEU A 363 9.16 3.57 -13.52
CA LEU A 363 10.15 4.65 -13.52
C LEU A 363 11.18 4.50 -12.40
N CYS A 364 10.78 4.07 -11.21
CA CYS A 364 11.72 3.77 -10.14
C CYS A 364 12.73 2.68 -10.56
N ARG A 365 12.28 1.62 -11.23
CA ARG A 365 13.18 0.59 -11.78
C ARG A 365 14.09 1.13 -12.86
N THR A 366 13.56 1.96 -13.75
CA THR A 366 14.34 2.56 -14.84
C THR A 366 15.46 3.45 -14.33
N TYR A 367 15.19 4.28 -13.31
CA TYR A 367 16.20 5.21 -12.78
C TYR A 367 17.14 4.63 -11.74
N PHE A 368 16.70 3.63 -10.96
CA PHE A 368 17.42 3.11 -9.79
C PHE A 368 17.77 1.62 -9.90
N GLY A 369 17.44 0.96 -11.00
CA GLY A 369 17.83 -0.43 -11.27
C GLY A 369 17.35 -1.40 -10.20
N ASP A 370 18.26 -2.21 -9.67
CA ASP A 370 17.97 -3.22 -8.64
C ASP A 370 17.44 -2.63 -7.32
N ARG A 371 17.74 -1.37 -7.02
CA ARG A 371 17.22 -0.64 -5.87
C ARG A 371 15.87 0.00 -6.09
N GLY A 372 15.32 -0.09 -7.30
CA GLY A 372 14.08 0.55 -7.68
C GLY A 372 12.90 0.23 -6.77
N THR A 373 12.78 -1.01 -6.30
CA THR A 373 11.72 -1.44 -5.37
C THR A 373 11.84 -0.77 -4.01
N ILE A 374 13.04 -0.67 -3.45
CA ILE A 374 13.28 -0.02 -2.15
C ILE A 374 13.05 1.49 -2.28
N VAL A 375 13.53 2.09 -3.38
CA VAL A 375 13.31 3.52 -3.67
C VAL A 375 11.82 3.82 -3.83
N PHE A 376 11.06 2.93 -4.49
CA PHE A 376 9.60 3.07 -4.56
C PHE A 376 8.95 3.06 -3.17
N GLY A 377 9.47 2.28 -2.22
CA GLY A 377 9.02 2.33 -0.83
C GLY A 377 9.10 3.74 -0.22
N TRP A 378 10.16 4.49 -0.50
CA TRP A 378 10.31 5.88 -0.06
C TRP A 378 9.44 6.86 -0.85
N VAL A 379 9.26 6.63 -2.14
CA VAL A 379 8.31 7.38 -2.98
C VAL A 379 6.88 7.17 -2.46
N PHE A 380 6.54 5.95 -2.04
CA PHE A 380 5.28 5.66 -1.36
C PHE A 380 5.16 6.34 0.01
N ALA A 381 6.24 6.43 0.79
CA ALA A 381 6.24 7.23 2.02
C ALA A 381 5.93 8.70 1.73
N ALA A 382 6.50 9.27 0.67
CA ALA A 382 6.18 10.63 0.21
C ALA A 382 4.70 10.78 -0.17
N HIS A 383 4.10 9.77 -0.81
CA HIS A 383 2.66 9.72 -1.10
C HIS A 383 1.82 9.87 0.18
N GLN A 384 2.16 9.14 1.22
CA GLN A 384 1.40 9.20 2.48
C GLN A 384 1.64 10.50 3.25
N VAL A 385 2.84 11.07 3.18
CA VAL A 385 3.11 12.41 3.74
C VAL A 385 2.29 13.47 3.00
N GLY A 386 2.25 13.41 1.67
CA GLY A 386 1.40 14.29 0.87
C GLY A 386 -0.08 14.16 1.21
N ALA A 387 -0.56 12.93 1.40
CA ALA A 387 -1.92 12.65 1.85
C ALA A 387 -2.22 13.28 3.22
N GLY A 388 -1.29 13.13 4.17
CA GLY A 388 -1.43 13.71 5.51
C GLY A 388 -1.49 15.23 5.49
N ILE A 389 -0.61 15.87 4.74
CA ILE A 389 -0.59 17.34 4.59
C ILE A 389 -1.91 17.83 3.99
N ALA A 390 -2.38 17.19 2.92
CA ALA A 390 -3.60 17.57 2.24
C ALA A 390 -4.85 17.33 3.10
N ALA A 391 -4.90 16.24 3.88
CA ALA A 391 -6.00 15.97 4.80
C ALA A 391 -6.15 17.09 5.82
N PHE A 392 -5.06 17.51 6.45
CA PHE A 392 -5.08 18.63 7.38
C PHE A 392 -5.43 19.95 6.70
N ALA A 393 -4.77 20.26 5.58
CA ALA A 393 -4.96 21.53 4.87
C ALA A 393 -6.41 21.70 4.39
N ALA A 394 -7.05 20.65 3.91
CA ALA A 394 -8.44 20.71 3.47
C ALA A 394 -9.40 20.93 4.64
N GLY A 395 -9.15 20.32 5.80
CA GLY A 395 -9.92 20.55 7.03
C GLY A 395 -9.78 22.00 7.50
N TRP A 396 -8.57 22.52 7.51
CA TRP A 396 -8.29 23.91 7.86
C TRP A 396 -9.00 24.90 6.89
N VAL A 397 -8.90 24.64 5.59
CA VAL A 397 -9.58 25.44 4.56
C VAL A 397 -11.10 25.45 4.80
N ARG A 398 -11.68 24.31 5.12
CA ARG A 398 -13.13 24.19 5.42
C ARG A 398 -13.51 25.02 6.64
N ASP A 399 -12.71 24.96 7.72
CA ASP A 399 -12.99 25.70 8.96
C ASP A 399 -12.88 27.22 8.76
N GLU A 400 -11.83 27.68 8.06
CA GLU A 400 -11.55 29.11 7.88
C GLU A 400 -12.42 29.76 6.79
N LEU A 401 -12.68 29.04 5.70
CA LEU A 401 -13.35 29.60 4.53
C LEU A 401 -14.81 29.13 4.38
N GLY A 402 -15.25 28.21 5.25
CA GLY A 402 -16.62 27.70 5.24
C GLY A 402 -16.97 26.76 4.06
N SER A 403 -15.99 26.43 3.21
CA SER A 403 -16.18 25.61 2.03
C SER A 403 -14.92 24.81 1.66
N TYR A 404 -15.12 23.63 1.07
CA TYR A 404 -14.04 22.83 0.50
C TYR A 404 -13.58 23.27 -0.90
N SER A 405 -14.26 24.21 -1.55
CA SER A 405 -13.99 24.55 -2.95
C SER A 405 -12.54 24.93 -3.21
N TYR A 406 -11.92 25.69 -2.32
CA TYR A 406 -10.51 26.05 -2.46
C TYR A 406 -9.57 24.87 -2.25
N ALA A 407 -9.94 23.88 -1.45
CA ALA A 407 -9.17 22.64 -1.32
C ALA A 407 -9.19 21.83 -2.63
N TRP A 408 -10.35 21.74 -3.28
CA TRP A 408 -10.48 21.09 -4.59
C TRP A 408 -9.68 21.80 -5.66
N PHE A 409 -9.74 23.13 -5.71
CA PHE A 409 -8.96 23.93 -6.67
C PHE A 409 -7.45 23.81 -6.39
N GLY A 410 -7.03 23.80 -5.13
CA GLY A 410 -5.65 23.53 -4.74
C GLY A 410 -5.17 22.17 -5.21
N GLY A 411 -5.99 21.14 -5.04
CA GLY A 411 -5.72 19.79 -5.56
C GLY A 411 -5.57 19.76 -7.09
N ALA A 412 -6.44 20.48 -7.80
CA ALA A 412 -6.34 20.61 -9.26
C ALA A 412 -5.03 21.29 -9.69
N ALA A 413 -4.62 22.35 -9.00
CA ALA A 413 -3.34 23.04 -9.25
C ALA A 413 -2.14 22.12 -8.98
N LEU A 414 -2.17 21.34 -7.90
CA LEU A 414 -1.14 20.33 -7.62
C LEU A 414 -1.07 19.27 -8.71
N CYS A 415 -2.20 18.81 -9.25
CA CYS A 415 -2.22 17.87 -10.36
C CYS A 415 -1.56 18.46 -11.62
N ALA A 416 -1.76 19.74 -11.93
CA ALA A 416 -1.05 20.42 -13.02
C ALA A 416 0.48 20.41 -12.79
N ILE A 417 0.93 20.63 -11.56
CA ILE A 417 2.35 20.51 -11.20
C ILE A 417 2.84 19.06 -11.41
N ALA A 418 2.05 18.06 -11.01
CA ALA A 418 2.41 16.65 -11.18
C ALA A 418 2.52 16.26 -12.66
N VAL A 419 1.67 16.81 -13.54
CA VAL A 419 1.79 16.65 -15.00
C VAL A 419 3.16 17.16 -15.47
N VAL A 420 3.52 18.38 -15.09
CA VAL A 420 4.82 18.98 -15.47
C VAL A 420 5.98 18.15 -14.94
N LEU A 421 5.96 17.75 -13.66
CA LEU A 421 7.01 16.93 -13.07
C LEU A 421 7.17 15.59 -13.78
N SER A 422 6.09 14.95 -14.14
CA SER A 422 6.10 13.65 -14.84
C SER A 422 6.67 13.75 -16.25
N LEU A 423 6.27 14.77 -16.99
CA LEU A 423 6.73 15.00 -18.36
C LEU A 423 8.16 15.55 -18.43
N ALA A 424 8.62 16.24 -17.38
CA ALA A 424 9.99 16.77 -17.27
C ALA A 424 11.04 15.68 -16.97
N LEU A 425 10.64 14.48 -16.56
CA LEU A 425 11.55 13.35 -16.40
C LEU A 425 12.22 13.05 -17.75
N ARG A 426 13.55 12.89 -17.76
CA ARG A 426 14.27 12.57 -18.98
C ARG A 426 13.92 11.18 -19.48
N PRO A 427 13.73 10.98 -20.80
CA PRO A 427 13.63 9.64 -21.36
C PRO A 427 14.92 8.89 -21.01
N HIS A 428 14.81 7.77 -20.31
CA HIS A 428 15.93 6.87 -20.18
C HIS A 428 16.00 6.07 -21.48
N ALA A 429 17.15 6.10 -22.17
CA ALA A 429 17.36 5.22 -23.31
C ALA A 429 17.13 3.78 -22.80
N ALA A 430 16.21 3.05 -23.43
CA ALA A 430 16.10 1.62 -23.16
C ALA A 430 17.51 1.04 -23.24
N PRO A 431 17.95 0.16 -22.30
CA PRO A 431 19.20 -0.56 -22.46
C PRO A 431 19.20 -1.11 -23.89
N ALA A 432 20.24 -0.77 -24.67
CA ALA A 432 20.39 -1.32 -26.00
C ALA A 432 20.15 -2.82 -25.88
N ALA A 433 19.18 -3.35 -26.60
CA ALA A 433 18.94 -4.79 -26.62
C ALA A 433 20.30 -5.43 -26.79
N GLU A 434 20.70 -6.31 -25.85
CA GLU A 434 21.94 -7.08 -26.02
C GLU A 434 21.93 -7.58 -27.45
N PRO A 435 22.99 -7.30 -28.23
CA PRO A 435 23.03 -7.79 -29.59
C PRO A 435 22.83 -9.29 -29.51
N ALA A 436 21.78 -9.77 -30.17
CA ALA A 436 21.48 -11.19 -30.24
C ALA A 436 22.79 -11.89 -30.45
N LEU A 437 23.19 -12.76 -29.53
CA LEU A 437 24.40 -13.57 -29.67
C LEU A 437 24.33 -14.17 -31.07
N VAL A 438 25.10 -13.60 -31.98
CA VAL A 438 25.30 -14.20 -33.31
C VAL A 438 25.82 -15.59 -33.03
N PRO A 439 25.12 -16.66 -33.44
CA PRO A 439 25.67 -18.01 -33.25
C PRO A 439 27.06 -18.00 -33.83
N GLY A 440 28.02 -18.29 -32.99
CA GLY A 440 29.42 -18.45 -33.43
C GLY A 440 29.44 -19.44 -34.58
N PRO A 441 30.43 -19.32 -35.50
CA PRO A 441 30.55 -20.22 -36.64
C PRO A 441 30.49 -21.66 -36.09
N THR A 442 29.56 -22.42 -36.58
CA THR A 442 29.43 -23.85 -36.29
C THR A 442 30.76 -24.51 -36.58
N ASP A 443 31.34 -25.09 -35.55
CA ASP A 443 32.56 -25.88 -35.64
C ASP A 443 32.33 -26.98 -36.71
N PRO A 444 33.25 -27.13 -37.69
CA PRO A 444 33.05 -28.11 -38.76
C PRO A 444 33.15 -29.52 -38.18
N ALA A 445 32.06 -30.23 -38.27
CA ALA A 445 31.87 -31.68 -38.31
C ALA A 445 32.84 -32.51 -37.41
N GLN A 446 32.33 -32.96 -36.29
CA GLN A 446 32.80 -34.22 -35.72
C GLN A 446 32.41 -35.35 -36.64
N PRO A 447 33.35 -36.29 -37.00
CA PRO A 447 33.05 -37.41 -37.88
C PRO A 447 32.06 -38.37 -37.18
N GLU A 448 31.06 -38.83 -37.94
CA GLU A 448 30.13 -39.85 -37.52
C GLU A 448 30.85 -41.14 -37.09
N PRO A 449 30.41 -41.81 -36.02
CA PRO A 449 30.93 -43.11 -35.65
C PRO A 449 30.53 -44.20 -36.68
N GLU A 450 31.52 -44.93 -37.18
CA GLU A 450 31.38 -46.04 -38.08
C GLU A 450 30.45 -47.12 -37.49
N PRO A 451 29.54 -47.72 -38.28
CA PRO A 451 28.69 -48.80 -37.80
C PRO A 451 29.49 -50.07 -37.59
N ALA A 452 29.37 -50.63 -36.37
CA ALA A 452 29.93 -51.94 -36.03
C ALA A 452 29.32 -53.03 -36.88
N ARG A 453 30.17 -53.82 -37.50
CA ARG A 453 29.84 -55.12 -38.15
C ARG A 453 29.71 -56.24 -37.11
#